data_02c4e3974bc2581623df030e88bd46fb
#
_entry.id   02c4e3974bc2581623df030e88bd46fb
#
_cell.length_a   1.000
_cell.length_b   1.000
_cell.length_c   1.000
_cell.angle_alpha   90.00
_cell.angle_beta   90.00
_cell.angle_gamma   90.00
#
_symmetry.space_group_name_H-M   'P 1'
#
loop_
_entity.id
_entity.type
_entity.pdbx_description
1 polymer ?
#
loop_
_entity_poly.entity_id
_entity_poly.type
_entity_poly.pdbx_seq_one_letter_code
_entity_poly.pdbx_strand_id
1 'polypeptide(L)'
;MRNGIDREWEKEDNGVYCSPESKGRTYTWDKPVTVSAARFIFDSDFKVRGKRMRKLEATTERVSMPSQMVRSYRVEVRVPANGRKERKLFASDPQAGEWVSVAEVKDNFRRLSRVSFEPVVTDGVRIVVEETWGDPQAHIFAFDVL
;
A
#
# COMPACT_ATOMS: atom_id res chain seq x y z
N MET A 1 -10.93 -2.99 -2.65
CA MET A 1 -9.89 -2.05 -3.06
C MET A 1 -9.81 -1.78 -4.58
N ARG A 2 -10.59 -2.44 -5.41
CA ARG A 2 -10.62 -2.22 -6.90
C ARG A 2 -12.03 -1.92 -7.43
N ASN A 3 -12.93 -1.49 -6.55
CA ASN A 3 -14.32 -1.15 -6.88
C ASN A 3 -14.52 0.31 -7.32
N GLY A 4 -13.43 1.10 -7.41
CA GLY A 4 -13.47 2.52 -7.76
C GLY A 4 -13.87 3.44 -6.61
N ILE A 5 -14.15 2.90 -5.43
CA ILE A 5 -14.49 3.68 -4.23
C ILE A 5 -13.19 3.95 -3.46
N ASP A 6 -12.78 5.19 -3.42
CA ASP A 6 -11.51 5.64 -2.86
C ASP A 6 -11.64 6.37 -1.52
N ARG A 7 -12.81 6.23 -0.89
CA ARG A 7 -13.13 6.82 0.42
C ARG A 7 -14.26 6.04 1.09
N GLU A 8 -14.48 6.28 2.37
CA GLU A 8 -15.69 5.83 3.01
C GLU A 8 -16.90 6.60 2.45
N TRP A 9 -17.94 5.87 2.10
CA TRP A 9 -19.19 6.39 1.59
C TRP A 9 -20.36 5.77 2.38
N GLU A 10 -21.27 6.60 2.89
CA GLU A 10 -22.52 6.17 3.54
C GLU A 10 -22.35 5.08 4.62
N LYS A 11 -21.29 5.12 5.41
CA LYS A 11 -20.90 4.14 6.43
C LYS A 11 -20.27 2.84 5.89
N GLU A 12 -20.10 2.71 4.59
CA GLU A 12 -19.34 1.62 4.02
C GLU A 12 -17.86 1.97 3.96
N ASP A 13 -17.05 1.19 4.65
CA ASP A 13 -15.60 1.28 4.58
C ASP A 13 -15.09 0.27 3.55
N ASN A 14 -14.62 0.78 2.42
CA ASN A 14 -14.03 -0.02 1.34
C ASN A 14 -12.51 -0.15 1.45
N GLY A 15 -11.94 0.43 2.48
CA GLY A 15 -10.51 0.37 2.75
C GLY A 15 -10.09 -0.90 3.47
N VAL A 16 -8.80 -1.04 3.61
CA VAL A 16 -8.18 -2.14 4.34
C VAL A 16 -7.16 -1.60 5.31
N TYR A 17 -7.22 -2.09 6.54
CA TYR A 17 -6.25 -1.77 7.58
C TYR A 17 -5.01 -2.66 7.46
N CYS A 18 -3.85 -2.06 7.56
CA CYS A 18 -2.55 -2.73 7.54
C CYS A 18 -1.70 -2.19 8.69
N SER A 19 -1.11 -3.08 9.48
CA SER A 19 -0.09 -2.70 10.46
C SER A 19 1.31 -2.90 9.87
N PRO A 20 2.34 -2.19 10.36
CA PRO A 20 3.74 -2.43 10.01
C PRO A 20 4.18 -3.88 10.28
N GLU A 21 3.59 -4.53 11.28
CA GLU A 21 3.86 -5.93 11.62
C GLU A 21 3.21 -6.92 10.66
N SER A 22 2.16 -6.50 9.93
CA SER A 22 1.52 -7.33 8.93
C SER A 22 2.42 -7.42 7.69
N LYS A 23 2.40 -8.56 7.01
CA LYS A 23 3.13 -8.75 5.74
C LYS A 23 2.57 -7.89 4.60
N GLY A 24 1.84 -6.83 4.91
CA GLY A 24 1.25 -5.91 3.94
C GLY A 24 0.06 -6.50 3.18
N ARG A 25 -0.27 -5.88 2.06
CA ARG A 25 -1.33 -6.34 1.14
C ARG A 25 -0.72 -6.84 -0.15
N THR A 26 -1.15 -8.02 -0.56
CA THR A 26 -0.62 -8.74 -1.70
C THR A 26 -1.70 -8.97 -2.75
N TYR A 27 -1.33 -8.74 -4.01
CA TYR A 27 -2.03 -9.25 -5.18
C TYR A 27 -1.21 -10.36 -5.80
N THR A 28 -1.92 -11.42 -6.24
CA THR A 28 -1.31 -12.53 -6.98
C THR A 28 -2.13 -12.81 -8.22
N TRP A 29 -1.47 -13.32 -9.24
CA TRP A 29 -2.06 -13.75 -10.51
C TRP A 29 -1.69 -15.19 -10.80
N ASP A 30 -2.59 -15.90 -11.48
CA ASP A 30 -2.34 -17.28 -11.91
C ASP A 30 -1.23 -17.37 -12.98
N LYS A 31 -1.06 -16.30 -13.74
CA LYS A 31 -0.01 -16.19 -14.75
C LYS A 31 0.81 -14.94 -14.51
N PRO A 32 2.13 -15.00 -14.69
CA PRO A 32 2.98 -13.82 -14.58
C PRO A 32 2.53 -12.70 -15.52
N VAL A 33 2.56 -11.48 -15.04
CA VAL A 33 2.25 -10.24 -15.77
C VAL A 33 3.43 -9.29 -15.68
N THR A 34 3.58 -8.42 -16.66
CA THR A 34 4.57 -7.34 -16.58
C THR A 34 3.95 -6.16 -15.84
N VAL A 35 4.65 -5.67 -14.82
CA VAL A 35 4.25 -4.52 -14.02
C VAL A 35 5.36 -3.50 -13.98
N SER A 36 5.04 -2.20 -13.97
CA SER A 36 6.01 -1.11 -13.94
C SER A 36 5.65 0.04 -13.02
N ALA A 37 4.46 -0.01 -12.43
CA ALA A 37 4.03 1.01 -11.48
C ALA A 37 2.99 0.45 -10.51
N ALA A 38 2.88 1.12 -9.37
CA ALA A 38 1.80 0.91 -8.42
C ALA A 38 1.19 2.26 -8.01
N ARG A 39 -0.12 2.25 -7.77
CA ARG A 39 -0.90 3.41 -7.31
C ARG A 39 -1.62 3.06 -6.03
N PHE A 40 -1.52 3.96 -5.06
CA PHE A 40 -2.16 3.81 -3.76
C PHE A 40 -3.03 5.02 -3.45
N ILE A 41 -4.14 4.79 -2.76
CA ILE A 41 -4.94 5.85 -2.15
C ILE A 41 -5.00 5.55 -0.66
N PHE A 42 -4.29 6.38 0.11
CA PHE A 42 -4.22 6.30 1.57
C PHE A 42 -5.32 7.10 2.23
N ASP A 43 -5.67 6.75 3.45
CA ASP A 43 -6.60 7.54 4.23
C ASP A 43 -5.98 8.88 4.62
N SER A 44 -6.70 9.93 4.38
CA SER A 44 -6.37 11.30 4.78
C SER A 44 -7.22 11.79 5.96
N ASP A 45 -7.89 10.86 6.62
CA ASP A 45 -8.71 11.11 7.82
C ASP A 45 -9.69 12.28 7.68
N PHE A 46 -10.40 12.34 6.56
CA PHE A 46 -11.48 13.30 6.38
C PHE A 46 -12.70 13.04 7.28
N LYS A 47 -12.65 11.97 8.09
CA LYS A 47 -13.69 11.57 9.03
C LYS A 47 -13.65 12.31 10.34
N VAL A 48 -12.99 13.41 10.48
CA VAL A 48 -13.07 14.18 11.72
C VAL A 48 -14.53 14.51 11.95
N ARG A 49 -15.16 13.75 12.85
CA ARG A 49 -16.57 13.84 13.20
C ARG A 49 -17.00 15.30 13.31
N GLY A 50 -17.98 15.70 12.51
CA GLY A 50 -18.61 17.03 12.60
C GLY A 50 -17.87 18.18 11.93
N LYS A 51 -16.74 17.95 11.28
CA LYS A 51 -16.03 19.04 10.59
C LYS A 51 -16.24 18.93 9.07
N ARG A 52 -17.45 19.22 8.62
CA ARG A 52 -17.63 19.70 7.25
C ARG A 52 -16.71 20.90 7.07
N MET A 53 -15.90 20.94 5.99
CA MET A 53 -15.00 22.01 5.59
C MET A 53 -14.89 23.11 6.66
N ARG A 54 -13.84 23.10 7.46
CA ARG A 54 -13.64 24.17 8.45
C ARG A 54 -13.73 25.49 7.72
N LYS A 55 -14.67 26.36 8.10
CA LYS A 55 -14.45 27.77 7.97
C LYS A 55 -13.05 28.03 8.47
N LEU A 56 -12.28 28.81 7.72
CA LEU A 56 -10.93 29.21 8.05
C LEU A 56 -10.98 30.14 9.31
N GLU A 57 -11.40 29.56 10.41
CA GLU A 57 -11.20 30.17 11.71
C GLU A 57 -9.76 29.87 12.07
N ALA A 58 -8.99 30.90 12.28
CA ALA A 58 -7.64 30.84 12.75
C ALA A 58 -7.59 30.03 14.06
N THR A 59 -7.54 28.72 13.93
CA THR A 59 -7.29 27.85 15.07
C THR A 59 -5.79 27.72 15.21
N THR A 60 -5.30 28.05 16.38
CA THR A 60 -3.89 27.84 16.82
C THR A 60 -3.54 26.35 16.94
N GLU A 61 -4.42 25.45 16.56
CA GLU A 61 -4.16 24.02 16.49
C GLU A 61 -3.17 23.73 15.35
N ARG A 62 -2.06 23.17 15.69
CA ARG A 62 -1.10 22.64 14.69
C ARG A 62 -1.84 21.64 13.82
N VAL A 63 -1.84 21.89 12.51
CA VAL A 63 -2.31 20.93 11.54
C VAL A 63 -1.28 19.79 11.52
N SER A 64 -1.64 18.66 12.12
CA SER A 64 -0.84 17.44 12.04
C SER A 64 -1.20 16.65 10.77
N MET A 65 -0.30 15.82 10.32
CA MET A 65 -0.61 14.82 9.30
C MET A 65 -1.66 13.84 9.83
N PRO A 66 -2.57 13.33 8.96
CA PRO A 66 -3.53 12.30 9.33
C PRO A 66 -2.79 11.06 9.88
N SER A 67 -3.17 10.63 11.09
CA SER A 67 -2.44 9.59 11.82
C SER A 67 -2.40 8.24 11.10
N GLN A 68 -3.47 7.87 10.39
CA GLN A 68 -3.60 6.62 9.66
C GLN A 68 -2.98 6.67 8.25
N MET A 69 -2.50 7.84 7.81
CA MET A 69 -1.81 7.95 6.55
C MET A 69 -0.47 7.23 6.60
N VAL A 70 -0.17 6.48 5.56
CA VAL A 70 1.13 5.81 5.40
C VAL A 70 2.22 6.84 5.25
N ARG A 71 3.24 6.78 6.11
CA ARG A 71 4.45 7.61 6.07
C ARG A 71 5.54 6.97 5.25
N SER A 72 5.86 5.71 5.57
CA SER A 72 6.92 4.97 4.89
C SER A 72 6.42 3.60 4.45
N TYR A 73 6.74 3.23 3.23
CA TYR A 73 6.35 1.94 2.67
C TYR A 73 7.29 1.52 1.53
N ARG A 74 7.31 0.22 1.25
CA ARG A 74 7.96 -0.32 0.05
C ARG A 74 6.99 -1.15 -0.78
N VAL A 75 7.27 -1.20 -2.07
CA VAL A 75 6.59 -2.08 -3.01
C VAL A 75 7.53 -3.23 -3.32
N GLU A 76 7.02 -4.44 -3.17
CA GLU A 76 7.76 -5.65 -3.43
C GLU A 76 7.05 -6.48 -4.49
N VAL A 77 7.84 -7.11 -5.34
CA VAL A 77 7.38 -8.07 -6.35
C VAL A 77 7.86 -9.46 -6.02
N ARG A 78 7.06 -10.47 -6.35
CA ARG A 78 7.45 -11.86 -6.19
C ARG A 78 8.23 -12.31 -7.43
N VAL A 79 9.45 -12.78 -7.23
CA VAL A 79 10.24 -13.35 -8.30
C VAL A 79 9.84 -14.81 -8.46
N PRO A 80 9.32 -15.24 -9.63
CA PRO A 80 8.96 -16.63 -9.86
C PRO A 80 10.17 -17.55 -9.67
N ALA A 81 9.96 -18.70 -9.04
CA ALA A 81 11.02 -19.67 -8.76
C ALA A 81 11.73 -20.19 -10.04
N ASN A 82 11.10 -20.06 -11.21
CA ASN A 82 11.61 -20.50 -12.50
C ASN A 82 12.71 -19.59 -13.11
N GLY A 83 13.02 -18.45 -12.49
CA GLY A 83 14.07 -17.52 -12.96
C GLY A 83 15.49 -17.84 -12.48
N ARG A 84 15.65 -18.73 -11.53
CA ARG A 84 16.97 -19.21 -11.07
C ARG A 84 17.08 -20.71 -11.31
N LYS A 85 17.79 -21.11 -12.37
CA LYS A 85 18.43 -22.42 -12.41
C LYS A 85 19.38 -22.48 -11.22
N GLU A 86 19.20 -23.49 -10.35
CA GLU A 86 20.00 -23.83 -9.19
C GLU A 86 19.64 -23.14 -7.86
N ARG A 87 18.68 -23.76 -7.18
CA ARG A 87 18.84 -24.23 -5.79
C ARG A 87 17.63 -25.09 -5.38
N LYS A 88 17.65 -26.34 -5.81
CA LYS A 88 16.95 -27.39 -5.08
C LYS A 88 17.73 -27.66 -3.82
N LEU A 89 17.07 -27.45 -2.67
CA LEU A 89 17.05 -28.38 -1.53
C LEU A 89 16.18 -27.71 -0.42
N PHE A 90 15.04 -28.36 -0.11
CA PHE A 90 14.16 -28.02 1.01
C PHE A 90 13.33 -26.72 0.89
N ALA A 91 12.51 -26.59 -0.14
CA ALA A 91 11.38 -25.68 -0.11
C ALA A 91 10.08 -26.51 -0.03
N SER A 92 9.52 -26.57 1.15
CA SER A 92 8.26 -27.27 1.44
C SER A 92 7.02 -26.39 1.25
N ASP A 93 7.11 -25.31 0.45
CA ASP A 93 5.98 -24.46 0.15
C ASP A 93 6.02 -24.00 -1.33
N PRO A 94 5.07 -24.44 -2.18
CA PRO A 94 4.99 -24.02 -3.58
C PRO A 94 4.58 -22.53 -3.76
N GLN A 95 4.31 -21.79 -2.67
CA GLN A 95 4.03 -20.36 -2.69
C GLN A 95 5.21 -19.48 -2.26
N ALA A 96 6.35 -20.05 -1.92
CA ALA A 96 7.52 -19.32 -1.47
C ALA A 96 8.36 -18.77 -2.64
N GLY A 97 7.81 -17.80 -3.37
CA GLY A 97 8.62 -16.91 -4.22
C GLY A 97 9.40 -15.92 -3.35
N GLU A 98 10.64 -15.62 -3.75
CA GLU A 98 11.41 -14.55 -3.09
C GLU A 98 10.78 -13.19 -3.39
N TRP A 99 10.52 -12.38 -2.36
CA TRP A 99 10.04 -11.02 -2.49
C TRP A 99 11.21 -10.06 -2.61
N VAL A 100 11.18 -9.21 -3.65
CA VAL A 100 12.22 -8.23 -3.93
C VAL A 100 11.61 -6.84 -3.92
N SER A 101 12.23 -5.91 -3.19
CA SER A 101 11.82 -4.51 -3.19
C SER A 101 12.15 -3.85 -4.52
N VAL A 102 11.16 -3.23 -5.15
CA VAL A 102 11.30 -2.50 -6.43
C VAL A 102 11.13 -1.00 -6.27
N ALA A 103 10.53 -0.57 -5.17
CA ALA A 103 10.38 0.85 -4.83
C ALA A 103 10.24 1.02 -3.32
N GLU A 104 10.79 2.11 -2.82
CA GLU A 104 10.70 2.54 -1.43
C GLU A 104 10.31 4.02 -1.38
N VAL A 105 9.38 4.37 -0.49
CA VAL A 105 8.91 5.73 -0.27
C VAL A 105 9.01 6.05 1.21
N LYS A 106 9.68 7.16 1.54
CA LYS A 106 9.80 7.70 2.89
C LYS A 106 9.13 9.05 2.99
N ASP A 107 8.63 9.36 4.17
CA ASP A 107 8.00 10.65 4.49
C ASP A 107 6.88 11.04 3.50
N ASN A 108 6.08 10.06 3.09
CA ASN A 108 4.93 10.32 2.23
C ASN A 108 3.91 11.20 2.97
N PHE A 109 3.49 12.26 2.30
CA PHE A 109 2.45 13.18 2.76
C PHE A 109 1.26 13.27 1.79
N ARG A 110 1.24 12.40 0.79
CA ARG A 110 0.23 12.40 -0.27
C ARG A 110 -0.79 11.30 -0.04
N ARG A 111 -2.06 11.66 -0.15
CA ARG A 111 -3.15 10.69 -0.18
C ARG A 111 -3.07 9.77 -1.40
N LEU A 112 -2.89 10.36 -2.58
CA LEU A 112 -2.64 9.63 -3.82
C LEU A 112 -1.12 9.53 -4.02
N SER A 113 -0.60 8.33 -3.91
CA SER A 113 0.81 8.03 -4.17
C SER A 113 0.94 7.09 -5.36
N ARG A 114 1.80 7.45 -6.31
CA ARG A 114 2.14 6.63 -7.47
C ARG A 114 3.65 6.46 -7.50
N VAL A 115 4.08 5.22 -7.60
CA VAL A 115 5.49 4.86 -7.74
C VAL A 115 5.68 4.11 -9.05
N SER A 116 6.76 4.45 -9.76
CA SER A 116 7.16 3.77 -10.99
C SER A 116 8.50 3.09 -10.74
N PHE A 117 8.71 1.96 -11.37
CA PHE A 117 9.93 1.17 -11.29
C PHE A 117 10.20 0.50 -12.65
N GLU A 118 11.37 -0.07 -12.82
CA GLU A 118 11.71 -0.83 -14.04
C GLU A 118 10.69 -1.95 -14.26
N PRO A 119 10.23 -2.15 -15.50
CA PRO A 119 9.27 -3.21 -15.80
C PRO A 119 9.78 -4.58 -15.34
N VAL A 120 8.97 -5.30 -14.60
CA VAL A 120 9.30 -6.61 -14.07
C VAL A 120 8.17 -7.59 -14.33
N VAL A 121 8.53 -8.82 -14.72
CA VAL A 121 7.58 -9.93 -14.88
C VAL A 121 7.43 -10.61 -13.53
N THR A 122 6.21 -10.63 -13.02
CA THR A 122 5.89 -11.16 -11.68
C THR A 122 4.51 -11.78 -11.63
N ASP A 123 4.28 -12.68 -10.72
CA ASP A 123 2.97 -13.25 -10.40
C ASP A 123 2.40 -12.72 -9.07
N GLY A 124 3.10 -11.79 -8.43
CA GLY A 124 2.63 -11.15 -7.21
C GLY A 124 3.30 -9.83 -6.89
N VAL A 125 2.52 -8.87 -6.43
CA VAL A 125 2.96 -7.55 -5.96
C VAL A 125 2.35 -7.29 -4.59
N ARG A 126 3.14 -6.71 -3.68
CA ARG A 126 2.64 -6.31 -2.37
C ARG A 126 3.15 -4.93 -1.97
N ILE A 127 2.35 -4.23 -1.17
CA ILE A 127 2.79 -3.10 -0.38
C ILE A 127 3.14 -3.57 1.03
N VAL A 128 4.29 -3.17 1.54
CA VAL A 128 4.70 -3.37 2.93
C VAL A 128 4.73 -2.00 3.59
N VAL A 129 3.81 -1.77 4.51
CA VAL A 129 3.77 -0.53 5.31
C VAL A 129 4.83 -0.64 6.39
N GLU A 130 5.66 0.39 6.54
CA GLU A 130 6.71 0.45 7.55
C GLU A 130 6.35 1.42 8.67
N GLU A 131 5.78 2.58 8.31
CA GLU A 131 5.40 3.61 9.27
C GLU A 131 4.13 4.33 8.83
N THR A 132 3.40 4.81 9.81
CA THR A 132 2.30 5.77 9.66
C THR A 132 2.68 7.11 10.30
N TRP A 133 1.82 8.11 10.17
CA TRP A 133 2.01 9.40 10.85
C TRP A 133 1.53 9.41 12.31
N GLY A 134 1.21 8.26 12.91
CA GLY A 134 0.93 8.19 14.35
C GLY A 134 0.00 7.07 14.79
N ASP A 135 -0.78 6.47 13.91
CA ASP A 135 -1.65 5.34 14.24
C ASP A 135 -0.87 4.03 14.07
N PRO A 136 -1.08 3.01 14.89
CA PRO A 136 -0.46 1.69 14.72
C PRO A 136 -0.93 0.98 13.45
N GLN A 137 -2.00 1.45 12.82
CA GLN A 137 -2.55 0.88 11.60
C GLN A 137 -2.71 1.95 10.51
N ALA A 138 -2.21 1.64 9.34
CA ALA A 138 -2.49 2.39 8.12
C ALA A 138 -3.84 1.96 7.54
N HIS A 139 -4.56 2.89 6.95
CA HIS A 139 -5.78 2.61 6.22
C HIS A 139 -5.57 2.91 4.73
N ILE A 140 -5.81 1.93 3.87
CA ILE A 140 -5.57 1.99 2.43
C ILE A 140 -6.89 1.74 1.68
N PHE A 141 -7.36 2.72 0.93
CA PHE A 141 -8.59 2.61 0.13
C PHE A 141 -8.36 1.92 -1.22
N ALA A 142 -7.27 2.21 -1.87
CA ALA A 142 -6.97 1.60 -3.17
C ALA A 142 -5.50 1.19 -3.29
N PHE A 143 -5.30 0.09 -4.00
CA PHE A 143 -4.02 -0.42 -4.44
C PHE A 143 -4.20 -0.98 -5.85
N ASP A 144 -3.66 -0.29 -6.83
CA ASP A 144 -3.67 -0.69 -8.24
C ASP A 144 -2.25 -0.94 -8.72
N VAL A 145 -2.11 -1.91 -9.60
CA VAL A 145 -0.86 -2.28 -10.24
C VAL A 145 -0.99 -2.04 -11.75
N LEU A 146 0.00 -1.41 -12.35
CA LEU A 146 0.02 -0.93 -13.72
C LEU A 146 1.25 -1.45 -14.47
#